data_d41af189fafb8e0079c5b0b38eee35c5
#
_entry.id   d41af189fafb8e0079c5b0b38eee35c5
#
_cell.length_a   1.000
_cell.length_b   1.000
_cell.length_c   1.000
_cell.angle_alpha   90.00
_cell.angle_beta   90.00
_cell.angle_gamma   90.00
#
_symmetry.space_group_name_H-M   'P 1'
#
loop_
_entity.id
_entity.type
_entity.pdbx_description
1 polymer ?
#
loop_
_entity_poly.entity_id
_entity_poly.type
_entity_poly.pdbx_seq_one_letter_code
_entity_poly.pdbx_strand_id
1 'polypeptide(L)'
;PISLAWQLSRKKRNWILFWITAVLGCFSMYFFATRLAYLGIAVVTAGMALSILLARRSDWKVALGFLALFALFALLMPRSPMMIHLNATSGKQDERQGYINEQLGENLSEVQTLIQKAPNKPKPTHTTPGTTEETEAPEEESGLTESERERLIQELTPVYQHYVKDFVQIFGAEKTMEMFNYTINVREFASVREKKLLFAQMLMEDSPLSARFFGINLARFSVGNNIYDVENDLHGIYYLYGGVGLAAYLLFLAYFVYLIVWALCKNAKRYLTVEA
;
A
#
# COMPACT_ATOMS: atom_id res chain seq x y z
N PRO A 1 -12.01 -14.91 13.61
CA PRO A 1 -11.30 -15.53 14.77
C PRO A 1 -12.13 -15.50 16.04
N ILE A 2 -12.69 -14.34 16.42
CA ILE A 2 -13.46 -14.16 17.68
C ILE A 2 -14.65 -15.11 17.77
N SER A 3 -15.44 -15.28 16.71
CA SER A 3 -16.60 -16.20 16.70
C SER A 3 -16.17 -17.66 16.86
N LEU A 4 -15.03 -18.06 16.32
CA LEU A 4 -14.48 -19.41 16.47
C LEU A 4 -13.97 -19.65 17.90
N ALA A 5 -13.26 -18.68 18.49
CA ALA A 5 -12.81 -18.75 19.88
C ALA A 5 -13.99 -18.85 20.84
N TRP A 6 -15.05 -18.06 20.62
CA TRP A 6 -16.27 -18.11 21.42
C TRP A 6 -17.01 -19.44 21.30
N GLN A 7 -17.10 -20.03 20.09
CA GLN A 7 -17.71 -21.35 19.90
C GLN A 7 -16.89 -22.46 20.60
N LEU A 8 -15.55 -22.34 20.60
CA LEU A 8 -14.68 -23.28 21.33
C LEU A 8 -14.82 -23.17 22.84
N SER A 9 -15.15 -22.00 23.39
CA SER A 9 -15.30 -21.77 24.85
C SER A 9 -16.58 -22.33 25.42
N ARG A 10 -17.62 -22.58 24.59
CA ARG A 10 -18.90 -23.09 25.06
C ARG A 10 -18.85 -24.54 25.59
N LYS A 11 -19.61 -24.83 26.65
CA LYS A 11 -19.78 -26.20 27.21
C LYS A 11 -20.47 -27.16 26.23
N LYS A 12 -21.48 -26.69 25.48
CA LYS A 12 -22.13 -27.45 24.39
C LYS A 12 -21.64 -26.89 23.06
N ARG A 13 -20.73 -27.60 22.40
CA ARG A 13 -20.13 -27.21 21.12
C ARG A 13 -20.96 -27.77 19.96
N ASN A 14 -21.35 -26.90 19.05
CA ASN A 14 -21.88 -27.34 17.75
C ASN A 14 -20.73 -27.42 16.75
N TRP A 15 -20.14 -28.62 16.60
CA TRP A 15 -19.00 -28.88 15.73
C TRP A 15 -19.30 -28.60 14.25
N ILE A 16 -20.53 -28.83 13.81
CA ILE A 16 -20.94 -28.58 12.43
C ILE A 16 -20.87 -27.07 12.17
N LEU A 17 -21.51 -26.27 13.01
CA LEU A 17 -21.50 -24.83 12.88
C LEU A 17 -20.09 -24.25 12.98
N PHE A 18 -19.27 -24.79 13.89
CA PHE A 18 -17.87 -24.39 14.05
C PHE A 18 -17.07 -24.57 12.75
N TRP A 19 -17.12 -25.76 12.14
CA TRP A 19 -16.39 -26.03 10.91
C TRP A 19 -16.96 -25.28 9.71
N ILE A 20 -18.28 -25.14 9.60
CA ILE A 20 -18.89 -24.28 8.57
C ILE A 20 -18.35 -22.85 8.68
N THR A 21 -18.32 -22.28 9.88
CA THR A 21 -17.81 -20.91 10.09
C THR A 21 -16.33 -20.80 9.74
N ALA A 22 -15.50 -21.78 10.12
CA ALA A 22 -14.08 -21.80 9.83
C ALA A 22 -13.80 -21.87 8.32
N VAL A 23 -14.45 -22.80 7.64
CA VAL A 23 -14.29 -23.03 6.20
C VAL A 23 -14.80 -21.83 5.41
N LEU A 24 -16.02 -21.36 5.66
CA LEU A 24 -16.60 -20.20 4.97
C LEU A 24 -15.77 -18.93 5.20
N GLY A 25 -15.25 -18.72 6.42
CA GLY A 25 -14.39 -17.59 6.72
C GLY A 25 -13.09 -17.63 5.92
N CYS A 26 -12.44 -18.79 5.82
CA CYS A 26 -11.24 -18.96 5.01
C CYS A 26 -11.54 -18.82 3.51
N PHE A 27 -12.64 -19.40 3.01
CA PHE A 27 -13.04 -19.23 1.59
C PHE A 27 -13.37 -17.77 1.28
N SER A 28 -14.08 -17.07 2.17
CA SER A 28 -14.33 -15.63 1.99
C SER A 28 -13.02 -14.87 1.80
N MET A 29 -12.03 -15.10 2.69
CA MET A 29 -10.71 -14.47 2.56
C MET A 29 -9.97 -14.89 1.28
N TYR A 30 -10.12 -16.14 0.84
CA TYR A 30 -9.47 -16.64 -0.38
C TYR A 30 -9.95 -15.90 -1.64
N PHE A 31 -11.24 -15.55 -1.71
CA PHE A 31 -11.80 -14.78 -2.84
C PHE A 31 -11.48 -13.28 -2.77
N PHE A 32 -11.12 -12.75 -1.60
CA PHE A 32 -10.54 -11.40 -1.53
C PHE A 32 -9.14 -11.41 -2.13
N ALA A 33 -8.97 -10.97 -3.36
CA ALA A 33 -7.71 -10.99 -4.12
C ALA A 33 -6.62 -10.04 -3.54
N THR A 34 -6.47 -9.98 -2.22
CA THR A 34 -5.50 -9.12 -1.54
C THR A 34 -4.45 -9.96 -0.80
N ARG A 35 -3.20 -9.49 -0.78
CA ARG A 35 -2.09 -10.15 -0.06
C ARG A 35 -2.39 -10.33 1.43
N LEU A 36 -3.07 -9.34 2.04
CA LEU A 36 -3.46 -9.36 3.45
C LEU A 36 -4.48 -10.46 3.77
N ALA A 37 -5.42 -10.75 2.85
CA ALA A 37 -6.39 -11.82 3.05
C ALA A 37 -5.71 -13.20 3.11
N TYR A 38 -4.71 -13.44 2.25
CA TYR A 38 -3.93 -14.70 2.27
C TYR A 38 -3.07 -14.82 3.52
N LEU A 39 -2.40 -13.72 3.93
CA LEU A 39 -1.73 -13.68 5.22
C LEU A 39 -2.70 -13.95 6.37
N GLY A 40 -3.91 -13.39 6.28
CA GLY A 40 -4.99 -13.61 7.25
C GLY A 40 -5.39 -15.08 7.37
N ILE A 41 -5.54 -15.81 6.26
CA ILE A 41 -5.80 -17.26 6.27
C ILE A 41 -4.66 -17.99 7.01
N ALA A 42 -3.40 -17.69 6.67
CA ALA A 42 -2.25 -18.31 7.30
C ALA A 42 -2.21 -18.04 8.81
N VAL A 43 -2.37 -16.78 9.23
CA VAL A 43 -2.36 -16.38 10.64
C VAL A 43 -3.53 -16.99 11.41
N VAL A 44 -4.74 -17.02 10.84
CA VAL A 44 -5.92 -17.58 11.51
C VAL A 44 -5.80 -19.10 11.65
N THR A 45 -5.44 -19.80 10.58
CA THR A 45 -5.38 -21.27 10.62
C THR A 45 -4.21 -21.78 11.46
N ALA A 46 -2.99 -21.23 11.27
CA ALA A 46 -1.83 -21.62 12.06
C ALA A 46 -1.94 -21.12 13.53
N GLY A 47 -2.42 -19.90 13.73
CA GLY A 47 -2.61 -19.34 15.08
C GLY A 47 -3.66 -20.11 15.88
N MET A 48 -4.78 -20.51 15.27
CA MET A 48 -5.79 -21.35 15.93
C MET A 48 -5.23 -22.74 16.25
N ALA A 49 -4.52 -23.38 15.33
CA ALA A 49 -3.88 -24.67 15.60
C ALA A 49 -2.91 -24.59 16.77
N LEU A 50 -2.01 -23.59 16.77
CA LEU A 50 -1.05 -23.37 17.83
C LEU A 50 -1.71 -23.08 19.17
N SER A 51 -2.71 -22.21 19.19
CA SER A 51 -3.45 -21.85 20.41
C SER A 51 -4.13 -23.06 21.03
N ILE A 52 -4.73 -23.93 20.21
CA ILE A 52 -5.37 -25.16 20.68
C ILE A 52 -4.35 -26.13 21.25
N LEU A 53 -3.21 -26.31 20.59
CA LEU A 53 -2.15 -27.20 21.06
C LEU A 53 -1.53 -26.74 22.37
N LEU A 54 -1.39 -25.44 22.59
CA LEU A 54 -0.82 -24.86 23.82
C LEU A 54 -1.83 -24.84 24.96
N ALA A 55 -3.07 -24.39 24.70
CA ALA A 55 -4.05 -24.16 25.76
C ALA A 55 -4.96 -25.37 26.03
N ARG A 56 -5.21 -26.23 25.04
CA ARG A 56 -6.18 -27.33 25.13
C ARG A 56 -5.68 -28.59 24.40
N ARG A 57 -4.67 -29.24 24.95
CA ARG A 57 -4.08 -30.47 24.38
C ARG A 57 -5.10 -31.59 24.15
N SER A 58 -6.23 -31.61 24.85
CA SER A 58 -7.33 -32.57 24.65
C SER A 58 -8.03 -32.42 23.29
N ASP A 59 -7.98 -31.23 22.70
CA ASP A 59 -8.66 -30.90 21.43
C ASP A 59 -7.70 -30.98 20.23
N TRP A 60 -6.61 -31.76 20.31
CA TRP A 60 -5.58 -31.90 19.28
C TRP A 60 -6.14 -32.24 17.88
N LYS A 61 -7.27 -32.98 17.80
CA LYS A 61 -7.96 -33.27 16.54
C LYS A 61 -8.46 -32.02 15.83
N VAL A 62 -8.86 -31.00 16.60
CA VAL A 62 -9.29 -29.73 16.05
C VAL A 62 -8.08 -28.95 15.50
N ALA A 63 -6.96 -29.00 16.21
CA ALA A 63 -5.70 -28.42 15.72
C ALA A 63 -5.24 -29.06 14.40
N LEU A 64 -5.34 -30.40 14.29
CA LEU A 64 -5.08 -31.10 13.02
C LEU A 64 -6.03 -30.65 11.90
N GLY A 65 -7.31 -30.41 12.20
CA GLY A 65 -8.25 -29.88 11.22
C GLY A 65 -7.85 -28.49 10.71
N PHE A 66 -7.35 -27.60 11.56
CA PHE A 66 -6.81 -26.30 11.13
C PHE A 66 -5.53 -26.42 10.33
N LEU A 67 -4.63 -27.35 10.67
CA LEU A 67 -3.43 -27.63 9.88
C LEU A 67 -3.80 -28.22 8.50
N ALA A 68 -4.80 -29.08 8.43
CA ALA A 68 -5.32 -29.59 7.16
C ALA A 68 -5.93 -28.47 6.31
N LEU A 69 -6.68 -27.56 6.93
CA LEU A 69 -7.24 -26.39 6.27
C LEU A 69 -6.14 -25.46 5.75
N PHE A 70 -5.10 -25.22 6.54
CA PHE A 70 -3.92 -24.46 6.13
C PHE A 70 -3.24 -25.11 4.91
N ALA A 71 -2.98 -26.42 4.95
CA ALA A 71 -2.38 -27.14 3.85
C ALA A 71 -3.24 -27.09 2.57
N LEU A 72 -4.57 -27.21 2.71
CA LEU A 72 -5.51 -27.10 1.60
C LEU A 72 -5.39 -25.73 0.92
N PHE A 73 -5.41 -24.64 1.69
CA PHE A 73 -5.28 -23.29 1.13
C PHE A 73 -3.89 -23.01 0.56
N ALA A 74 -2.83 -23.59 1.14
CA ALA A 74 -1.48 -23.51 0.58
C ALA A 74 -1.40 -24.19 -0.81
N LEU A 75 -2.04 -25.35 -0.98
CA LEU A 75 -2.15 -26.05 -2.27
C LEU A 75 -3.00 -25.29 -3.30
N LEU A 76 -4.04 -24.59 -2.86
CA LEU A 76 -4.91 -23.79 -3.73
C LEU A 76 -4.30 -22.43 -4.10
N MET A 77 -3.28 -21.96 -3.37
CA MET A 77 -2.68 -20.64 -3.56
C MET A 77 -2.20 -20.36 -5.00
N PRO A 78 -1.52 -21.27 -5.72
CA PRO A 78 -1.08 -21.02 -7.10
C PRO A 78 -2.23 -20.75 -8.07
N ARG A 79 -3.43 -21.29 -7.78
CA ARG A 79 -4.65 -21.10 -8.58
C ARG A 79 -5.57 -20.00 -8.04
N SER A 80 -5.10 -19.25 -7.06
CA SER A 80 -5.91 -18.21 -6.44
C SER A 80 -6.14 -17.02 -7.37
N PRO A 81 -7.26 -16.29 -7.21
CA PRO A 81 -7.52 -15.05 -7.97
C PRO A 81 -6.38 -14.05 -7.87
N MET A 82 -5.71 -13.97 -6.72
CA MET A 82 -4.54 -13.11 -6.53
C MET A 82 -3.37 -13.51 -7.42
N MET A 83 -3.02 -14.83 -7.50
CA MET A 83 -1.89 -15.29 -8.32
C MET A 83 -2.20 -15.14 -9.81
N ILE A 84 -3.44 -15.39 -10.22
CA ILE A 84 -3.89 -15.15 -11.61
C ILE A 84 -3.73 -13.66 -11.94
N HIS A 85 -4.14 -12.77 -11.06
CA HIS A 85 -3.99 -11.33 -11.25
C HIS A 85 -2.52 -10.89 -11.29
N LEU A 86 -1.68 -11.42 -10.39
CA LEU A 86 -0.24 -11.13 -10.38
C LEU A 86 0.45 -11.57 -11.68
N ASN A 87 0.15 -12.78 -12.15
CA ASN A 87 0.72 -13.30 -13.41
C ASN A 87 0.27 -12.49 -14.63
N ALA A 88 -1.02 -12.13 -14.68
CA ALA A 88 -1.55 -11.26 -15.74
C ALA A 88 -0.93 -9.86 -15.73
N THR A 89 -0.65 -9.33 -14.54
CA THR A 89 -0.01 -8.01 -14.39
C THR A 89 1.47 -8.06 -14.78
N SER A 90 2.18 -9.15 -14.42
CA SER A 90 3.59 -9.34 -14.78
C SER A 90 3.79 -9.39 -16.30
N GLY A 91 3.00 -10.20 -17.02
CA GLY A 91 3.10 -10.27 -18.49
C GLY A 91 2.86 -8.91 -19.17
N LYS A 92 1.88 -8.13 -18.69
CA LYS A 92 1.65 -6.76 -19.20
C LYS A 92 2.81 -5.80 -18.89
N GLN A 93 3.56 -6.02 -17.81
CA GLN A 93 4.73 -5.19 -17.50
C GLN A 93 5.86 -5.41 -18.49
N ASP A 94 6.11 -6.66 -18.89
CA ASP A 94 7.15 -6.97 -19.87
C ASP A 94 6.83 -6.38 -21.25
N GLU A 95 5.55 -6.47 -21.68
CA GLU A 95 5.08 -5.84 -22.93
C GLU A 95 5.24 -4.31 -22.90
N ARG A 96 4.89 -3.68 -21.78
CA ARG A 96 5.04 -2.23 -21.59
C ARG A 96 6.52 -1.79 -21.54
N GLN A 97 7.39 -2.60 -20.93
CA GLN A 97 8.83 -2.32 -20.96
C GLN A 97 9.40 -2.45 -22.37
N GLY A 98 8.88 -3.38 -23.17
CA GLY A 98 9.19 -3.50 -24.59
C GLY A 98 8.89 -2.20 -25.36
N TYR A 99 7.73 -1.58 -25.09
CA TYR A 99 7.37 -0.28 -25.70
C TYR A 99 8.37 0.84 -25.37
N ILE A 100 8.81 0.95 -24.10
CA ILE A 100 9.82 1.97 -23.73
C ILE A 100 11.13 1.72 -24.47
N ASN A 101 11.58 0.47 -24.51
CA ASN A 101 12.82 0.11 -25.20
C ASN A 101 12.73 0.39 -26.71
N GLU A 102 11.56 0.18 -27.32
CA GLU A 102 11.30 0.49 -28.73
C GLU A 102 11.31 2.00 -28.98
N GLN A 103 10.64 2.78 -28.10
CA GLN A 103 10.59 4.25 -28.24
C GLN A 103 11.94 4.92 -28.08
N LEU A 104 12.75 4.45 -27.15
CA LEU A 104 14.11 4.99 -26.93
C LEU A 104 15.13 4.42 -27.93
N GLY A 105 14.88 3.24 -28.51
CA GLY A 105 15.68 2.64 -29.57
C GLY A 105 17.19 2.69 -29.32
N GLU A 106 17.92 3.24 -30.27
CA GLU A 106 19.39 3.40 -30.20
C GLU A 106 19.85 4.36 -29.09
N ASN A 107 18.98 5.27 -28.65
CA ASN A 107 19.30 6.27 -27.61
C ASN A 107 19.20 5.71 -26.19
N LEU A 108 18.72 4.47 -26.01
CA LEU A 108 18.46 3.89 -24.69
C LEU A 108 19.69 3.92 -23.76
N SER A 109 20.87 3.58 -24.28
CA SER A 109 22.11 3.56 -23.49
C SER A 109 22.55 4.96 -23.06
N GLU A 110 22.38 5.95 -23.94
CA GLU A 110 22.68 7.34 -23.66
C GLU A 110 21.70 7.90 -22.62
N VAL A 111 20.41 7.68 -22.81
CA VAL A 111 19.37 8.08 -21.85
C VAL A 111 19.63 7.48 -20.47
N GLN A 112 19.99 6.20 -20.39
CA GLN A 112 20.35 5.57 -19.11
C GLN A 112 21.55 6.24 -18.44
N THR A 113 22.55 6.63 -19.22
CA THR A 113 23.73 7.34 -18.69
C THR A 113 23.34 8.73 -18.16
N LEU A 114 22.49 9.46 -18.87
CA LEU A 114 21.97 10.75 -18.43
C LEU A 114 21.11 10.62 -17.16
N ILE A 115 20.27 9.60 -17.07
CA ILE A 115 19.48 9.33 -15.86
C ILE A 115 20.37 9.07 -14.64
N GLN A 116 21.49 8.35 -14.81
CA GLN A 116 22.42 8.10 -13.72
C GLN A 116 23.13 9.36 -13.22
N LYS A 117 23.29 10.37 -14.08
CA LYS A 117 23.85 11.69 -13.72
C LYS A 117 22.80 12.62 -13.09
N ALA A 118 21.52 12.34 -13.32
CA ALA A 118 20.43 13.17 -12.80
C ALA A 118 20.38 13.12 -11.27
N PRO A 119 20.06 14.24 -10.60
CA PRO A 119 19.94 14.28 -9.15
C PRO A 119 18.85 13.33 -8.68
N ASN A 120 19.23 12.38 -7.85
CA ASN A 120 18.31 11.39 -7.32
C ASN A 120 17.58 12.00 -6.10
N LYS A 121 16.43 12.63 -6.31
CA LYS A 121 15.60 13.11 -5.20
C LYS A 121 15.08 11.89 -4.42
N PRO A 122 15.16 11.88 -3.08
CA PRO A 122 14.60 10.79 -2.28
C PRO A 122 13.11 10.64 -2.61
N LYS A 123 12.73 9.45 -3.10
CA LYS A 123 11.30 9.15 -3.29
C LYS A 123 10.58 9.36 -1.97
N PRO A 124 9.32 9.85 -2.01
CA PRO A 124 8.50 9.94 -0.82
C PRO A 124 8.33 8.54 -0.22
N THR A 125 9.24 8.20 0.67
CA THR A 125 9.15 7.00 1.49
C THR A 125 7.98 7.24 2.45
N HIS A 126 7.30 6.20 2.89
CA HIS A 126 6.19 6.20 3.86
C HIS A 126 6.59 6.78 5.24
N THR A 127 7.29 7.90 5.26
CA THR A 127 7.71 8.59 6.47
C THR A 127 6.50 9.36 6.99
N THR A 128 6.15 9.09 8.22
CA THR A 128 5.08 9.76 8.97
C THR A 128 5.25 11.28 8.88
N PRO A 129 4.21 12.06 8.54
CA PRO A 129 4.31 13.52 8.55
C PRO A 129 4.56 13.98 10.00
N GLY A 130 5.74 14.44 10.29
CA GLY A 130 6.04 14.97 11.65
C GLY A 130 7.50 15.09 12.01
N THR A 131 8.43 14.57 11.26
CA THR A 131 9.86 14.77 11.51
C THR A 131 10.47 15.45 10.29
N THR A 132 10.23 16.76 10.20
CA THR A 132 11.04 17.61 9.34
C THR A 132 12.33 17.90 10.11
N GLU A 133 13.26 16.98 10.10
CA GLU A 133 14.65 17.38 10.17
C GLU A 133 14.93 18.01 8.79
N GLU A 134 14.89 19.34 8.75
CA GLU A 134 15.58 20.12 7.74
C GLU A 134 17.09 19.81 7.88
N THR A 135 17.48 18.65 7.44
CA THR A 135 18.85 18.46 7.03
C THR A 135 18.89 19.18 5.69
N GLU A 136 19.44 20.39 5.68
CA GLU A 136 20.00 21.00 4.48
C GLU A 136 20.96 19.99 3.89
N ALA A 137 20.43 19.12 3.01
CA ALA A 137 21.27 18.32 2.14
C ALA A 137 22.06 19.34 1.33
N PRO A 138 23.40 19.22 1.25
CA PRO A 138 24.17 20.06 0.36
C PRO A 138 23.52 19.96 -1.01
N GLU A 139 23.29 21.11 -1.65
CA GLU A 139 22.94 21.18 -3.07
C GLU A 139 24.07 20.48 -3.81
N GLU A 140 23.98 19.16 -3.98
CA GLU A 140 24.78 18.44 -4.95
C GLU A 140 24.39 19.04 -6.29
N GLU A 141 25.29 19.83 -6.85
CA GLU A 141 25.22 20.35 -8.20
C GLU A 141 24.75 19.21 -9.10
N SER A 142 23.60 19.35 -9.72
CA SER A 142 23.06 18.37 -10.64
C SER A 142 24.15 18.10 -11.68
N GLY A 143 24.65 16.86 -11.74
CA GLY A 143 25.73 16.50 -12.66
C GLY A 143 25.37 16.61 -14.16
N LEU A 144 24.14 17.06 -14.48
CA LEU A 144 23.63 17.31 -15.82
C LEU A 144 23.86 18.77 -16.20
N THR A 145 24.44 18.98 -17.37
CA THR A 145 24.43 20.30 -18.01
C THR A 145 23.04 20.65 -18.51
N GLU A 146 22.74 21.95 -18.69
CA GLU A 146 21.41 22.36 -19.18
C GLU A 146 21.03 21.71 -20.51
N SER A 147 22.02 21.59 -21.45
CA SER A 147 21.81 20.91 -22.72
C SER A 147 21.53 19.39 -22.57
N GLU A 148 22.20 18.72 -21.63
CA GLU A 148 21.92 17.30 -21.32
C GLU A 148 20.54 17.13 -20.71
N ARG A 149 20.10 18.05 -19.86
CA ARG A 149 18.78 18.07 -19.24
C ARG A 149 17.68 18.28 -20.27
N GLU A 150 17.80 19.28 -21.14
CA GLU A 150 16.83 19.52 -22.22
C GLU A 150 16.70 18.30 -23.13
N ARG A 151 17.83 17.69 -23.51
CA ARG A 151 17.84 16.47 -24.31
C ARG A 151 17.15 15.32 -23.62
N LEU A 152 17.45 15.08 -22.34
CA LEU A 152 16.79 14.03 -21.55
C LEU A 152 15.26 14.24 -21.48
N ILE A 153 14.82 15.48 -21.27
CA ILE A 153 13.40 15.83 -21.26
C ILE A 153 12.76 15.55 -22.63
N GLN A 154 13.43 15.92 -23.71
CA GLN A 154 12.92 15.71 -25.06
C GLN A 154 12.76 14.22 -25.38
N GLU A 155 13.76 13.41 -25.08
CA GLU A 155 13.75 11.96 -25.32
C GLU A 155 12.71 11.22 -24.45
N LEU A 156 12.50 11.62 -23.19
CA LEU A 156 11.58 10.97 -22.29
C LEU A 156 10.13 11.46 -22.43
N THR A 157 9.88 12.61 -23.03
CA THR A 157 8.53 13.20 -23.14
C THR A 157 7.52 12.24 -23.76
N PRO A 158 7.77 11.50 -24.86
CA PRO A 158 6.83 10.55 -25.44
C PRO A 158 6.46 9.43 -24.48
N VAL A 159 7.45 8.91 -23.73
CA VAL A 159 7.25 7.85 -22.74
C VAL A 159 6.34 8.33 -21.61
N TYR A 160 6.63 9.52 -21.05
CA TYR A 160 5.83 10.09 -19.97
C TYR A 160 4.41 10.47 -20.42
N GLN A 161 4.25 11.00 -21.62
CA GLN A 161 2.93 11.26 -22.20
C GLN A 161 2.11 9.98 -22.38
N HIS A 162 2.76 8.84 -22.64
CA HIS A 162 2.04 7.57 -22.76
C HIS A 162 1.60 7.02 -21.41
N TYR A 163 2.48 7.03 -20.37
CA TYR A 163 2.23 6.35 -19.08
C TYR A 163 1.62 7.24 -18.01
N VAL A 164 1.90 8.54 -18.03
CA VAL A 164 1.50 9.51 -16.99
C VAL A 164 1.01 10.82 -17.60
N LYS A 165 0.23 10.71 -18.68
CA LYS A 165 -0.30 11.86 -19.44
C LYS A 165 -0.92 12.94 -18.56
N ASP A 166 -1.72 12.54 -17.56
CA ASP A 166 -2.42 13.47 -16.68
C ASP A 166 -1.46 14.33 -15.85
N PHE A 167 -0.33 13.74 -15.43
CA PHE A 167 0.74 14.46 -14.72
C PHE A 167 1.41 15.47 -15.63
N VAL A 168 1.79 15.04 -16.84
CA VAL A 168 2.43 15.93 -17.83
C VAL A 168 1.51 17.08 -18.19
N GLN A 169 0.21 16.83 -18.31
CA GLN A 169 -0.78 17.85 -18.67
C GLN A 169 -0.96 18.90 -17.55
N ILE A 170 -0.89 18.51 -16.27
CA ILE A 170 -1.16 19.40 -15.13
C ILE A 170 0.10 20.08 -14.63
N PHE A 171 1.18 19.33 -14.49
CA PHE A 171 2.41 19.80 -13.83
C PHE A 171 3.54 20.13 -14.83
N GLY A 172 3.35 19.79 -16.12
CA GLY A 172 4.41 19.89 -17.13
C GLY A 172 5.33 18.67 -17.18
N ALA A 173 6.02 18.51 -18.31
CA ALA A 173 6.86 17.34 -18.54
C ALA A 173 8.07 17.31 -17.60
N GLU A 174 8.78 18.41 -17.47
CA GLU A 174 9.98 18.54 -16.65
C GLU A 174 9.72 18.19 -15.17
N LYS A 175 8.78 18.88 -14.53
CA LYS A 175 8.44 18.64 -13.12
C LYS A 175 7.94 17.21 -12.88
N THR A 176 7.20 16.64 -13.85
CA THR A 176 6.78 15.24 -13.77
C THR A 176 7.95 14.29 -13.83
N MET A 177 8.92 14.51 -14.74
CA MET A 177 10.11 13.67 -14.85
C MET A 177 10.99 13.75 -13.61
N GLU A 178 11.22 14.93 -13.07
CA GLU A 178 11.94 15.12 -11.81
C GLU A 178 11.29 14.34 -10.65
N MET A 179 9.98 14.42 -10.51
CA MET A 179 9.25 13.74 -9.45
C MET A 179 9.30 12.21 -9.57
N PHE A 180 9.36 11.70 -10.79
CA PHE A 180 9.57 10.27 -11.07
C PHE A 180 11.05 9.89 -11.15
N ASN A 181 11.99 10.78 -10.80
CA ASN A 181 13.44 10.59 -10.91
C ASN A 181 13.86 10.12 -12.30
N TYR A 182 13.27 10.69 -13.34
CA TYR A 182 13.55 10.36 -14.75
C TYR A 182 13.47 8.85 -15.06
N THR A 183 12.64 8.12 -14.32
CA THR A 183 12.57 6.66 -14.47
C THR A 183 12.09 6.23 -15.85
N ILE A 184 12.67 5.15 -16.36
CA ILE A 184 12.18 4.40 -17.53
C ILE A 184 11.69 2.99 -17.15
N ASN A 185 11.53 2.74 -15.85
CA ASN A 185 11.04 1.45 -15.35
C ASN A 185 9.52 1.45 -15.29
N VAL A 186 8.92 0.61 -16.12
CA VAL A 186 7.46 0.45 -16.19
C VAL A 186 6.81 0.13 -14.84
N ARG A 187 7.50 -0.57 -13.95
CA ARG A 187 6.96 -0.90 -12.63
C ARG A 187 6.61 0.33 -11.81
N GLU A 188 7.38 1.38 -11.96
CA GLU A 188 7.16 2.67 -11.28
C GLU A 188 5.93 3.39 -11.82
N PHE A 189 5.73 3.31 -13.14
CA PHE A 189 4.50 3.82 -13.77
C PHE A 189 3.27 2.94 -13.52
N ALA A 190 3.44 1.65 -13.21
CA ALA A 190 2.33 0.71 -13.02
C ALA A 190 1.71 0.77 -11.62
N SER A 191 2.43 1.28 -10.62
CA SER A 191 1.94 1.37 -9.24
C SER A 191 0.89 2.47 -9.11
N VAL A 192 -0.38 2.07 -9.07
CA VAL A 192 -1.51 3.00 -8.94
C VAL A 192 -1.43 3.78 -7.62
N ARG A 193 -1.05 3.12 -6.51
CA ARG A 193 -0.94 3.78 -5.21
C ARG A 193 0.16 4.83 -5.15
N GLU A 194 1.34 4.50 -5.71
CA GLU A 194 2.46 5.44 -5.77
C GLU A 194 2.12 6.64 -6.64
N LYS A 195 1.49 6.42 -7.81
CA LYS A 195 1.01 7.52 -8.65
C LYS A 195 0.01 8.43 -7.91
N LYS A 196 -0.96 7.85 -7.23
CA LYS A 196 -1.93 8.64 -6.45
C LYS A 196 -1.25 9.47 -5.36
N LEU A 197 -0.29 8.88 -4.65
CA LEU A 197 0.47 9.58 -3.61
C LEU A 197 1.34 10.70 -4.21
N LEU A 198 2.08 10.42 -5.28
CA LEU A 198 2.88 11.40 -6.02
C LEU A 198 2.02 12.55 -6.53
N PHE A 199 0.86 12.24 -7.11
CA PHE A 199 -0.07 13.26 -7.58
C PHE A 199 -0.53 14.18 -6.45
N ALA A 200 -0.91 13.60 -5.30
CA ALA A 200 -1.31 14.37 -4.13
C ALA A 200 -0.17 15.25 -3.58
N GLN A 201 1.05 14.73 -3.59
CA GLN A 201 2.23 15.47 -3.17
C GLN A 201 2.49 16.67 -4.10
N MET A 202 2.57 16.46 -5.42
CA MET A 202 2.75 17.52 -6.40
C MET A 202 1.65 18.59 -6.30
N LEU A 203 0.41 18.13 -6.09
CA LEU A 203 -0.73 19.02 -5.93
C LEU A 203 -0.62 19.86 -4.63
N MET A 204 -0.08 19.28 -3.55
CA MET A 204 0.15 19.97 -2.29
C MET A 204 1.29 21.01 -2.43
N GLU A 205 2.35 20.66 -3.16
CA GLU A 205 3.46 21.60 -3.43
C GLU A 205 3.00 22.81 -4.25
N ASP A 206 2.10 22.62 -5.22
CA ASP A 206 1.53 23.69 -6.04
C ASP A 206 0.36 24.42 -5.37
N SER A 207 0.02 24.05 -4.13
CA SER A 207 -1.09 24.65 -3.40
C SER A 207 -0.58 25.72 -2.40
N PRO A 208 -1.42 26.71 -2.06
CA PRO A 208 -1.06 27.70 -1.05
C PRO A 208 -0.84 27.03 0.32
N LEU A 209 -0.08 27.70 1.19
CA LEU A 209 0.25 27.19 2.53
C LEU A 209 -0.98 26.77 3.34
N SER A 210 -2.13 27.41 3.13
CA SER A 210 -3.40 27.04 3.76
C SER A 210 -3.84 25.60 3.47
N ALA A 211 -3.46 25.06 2.32
CA ALA A 211 -3.75 23.66 1.99
C ALA A 211 -3.04 22.66 2.91
N ARG A 212 -1.87 23.00 3.43
CA ARG A 212 -1.18 22.16 4.41
C ARG A 212 -1.94 22.06 5.73
N PHE A 213 -2.70 23.10 6.10
CA PHE A 213 -3.52 23.14 7.31
C PHE A 213 -4.91 22.54 7.12
N PHE A 214 -5.58 22.82 6.00
CA PHE A 214 -6.99 22.50 5.79
C PHE A 214 -7.23 21.46 4.69
N GLY A 215 -6.17 21.01 3.99
CA GLY A 215 -6.23 20.02 2.92
C GLY A 215 -6.56 20.63 1.55
N ILE A 216 -6.67 19.74 0.58
CA ILE A 216 -6.94 20.05 -0.82
C ILE A 216 -8.35 19.58 -1.17
N ASN A 217 -9.08 20.38 -1.93
CA ASN A 217 -10.42 20.02 -2.40
C ASN A 217 -10.36 18.73 -3.25
N LEU A 218 -11.23 17.78 -2.95
CA LEU A 218 -11.33 16.49 -3.63
C LEU A 218 -11.47 16.64 -5.16
N ALA A 219 -12.14 17.68 -5.64
CA ALA A 219 -12.29 17.95 -7.06
C ALA A 219 -10.94 18.12 -7.80
N ARG A 220 -9.89 18.58 -7.12
CA ARG A 220 -8.56 18.74 -7.72
C ARG A 220 -7.83 17.40 -7.94
N PHE A 221 -8.29 16.33 -7.28
CA PHE A 221 -7.78 14.98 -7.50
C PHE A 221 -8.40 14.28 -8.71
N SER A 222 -9.37 14.92 -9.39
CA SER A 222 -10.01 14.37 -10.59
C SER A 222 -9.41 15.03 -11.83
N VAL A 223 -8.92 14.21 -12.77
CA VAL A 223 -8.35 14.65 -14.04
C VAL A 223 -8.96 13.82 -15.15
N GLY A 224 -9.79 14.45 -15.99
CA GLY A 224 -10.56 13.73 -16.99
C GLY A 224 -11.44 12.65 -16.35
N ASN A 225 -11.19 11.40 -16.71
CA ASN A 225 -11.91 10.24 -16.15
C ASN A 225 -11.16 9.56 -15.00
N ASN A 226 -9.98 10.05 -14.61
CA ASN A 226 -9.15 9.45 -13.58
C ASN A 226 -9.32 10.19 -12.24
N ILE A 227 -9.39 9.41 -11.16
CA ILE A 227 -9.43 9.92 -9.78
C ILE A 227 -8.17 9.48 -9.06
N TYR A 228 -7.40 10.47 -8.59
CA TYR A 228 -6.12 10.30 -7.91
C TYR A 228 -6.26 10.39 -6.39
N ASP A 229 -7.41 10.00 -5.83
CA ASP A 229 -7.60 9.96 -4.38
C ASP A 229 -6.60 9.02 -3.69
N VAL A 230 -6.06 9.47 -2.56
CA VAL A 230 -5.07 8.71 -1.81
C VAL A 230 -5.77 7.65 -0.96
N GLU A 231 -5.57 6.38 -1.26
CA GLU A 231 -6.19 5.24 -0.58
C GLU A 231 -5.54 4.89 0.77
N ASN A 232 -4.51 5.63 1.18
CA ASN A 232 -3.82 5.41 2.45
C ASN A 232 -4.45 6.27 3.53
N ASP A 233 -4.98 5.65 4.57
CA ASP A 233 -5.78 6.30 5.61
C ASP A 233 -5.14 7.58 6.19
N LEU A 234 -3.88 7.52 6.61
CA LEU A 234 -3.22 8.69 7.19
C LEU A 234 -2.84 9.75 6.15
N HIS A 235 -2.29 9.34 5.02
CA HIS A 235 -1.92 10.25 3.94
C HIS A 235 -3.17 10.84 3.28
N GLY A 236 -4.21 10.02 3.07
CA GLY A 236 -5.49 10.50 2.55
C GLY A 236 -6.11 11.57 3.45
N ILE A 237 -6.10 11.35 4.77
CA ILE A 237 -6.59 12.33 5.74
C ILE A 237 -5.75 13.61 5.68
N TYR A 238 -4.41 13.50 5.62
CA TYR A 238 -3.54 14.68 5.52
C TYR A 238 -3.78 15.48 4.24
N TYR A 239 -3.83 14.83 3.08
CA TYR A 239 -4.02 15.54 1.82
C TYR A 239 -5.43 16.12 1.66
N LEU A 240 -6.46 15.46 2.18
CA LEU A 240 -7.86 15.92 2.07
C LEU A 240 -8.26 16.93 3.16
N TYR A 241 -7.77 16.77 4.37
CA TYR A 241 -8.20 17.57 5.53
C TYR A 241 -7.05 18.36 6.18
N GLY A 242 -5.84 18.23 5.65
CA GLY A 242 -4.64 18.93 6.14
C GLY A 242 -4.16 18.47 7.50
N GLY A 243 -3.21 19.23 8.06
CA GLY A 243 -2.65 18.95 9.38
C GLY A 243 -3.69 19.02 10.50
N VAL A 244 -4.69 19.89 10.38
CA VAL A 244 -5.78 20.01 11.36
C VAL A 244 -6.64 18.76 11.38
N GLY A 245 -7.03 18.25 10.21
CA GLY A 245 -7.80 17.01 10.11
C GLY A 245 -7.02 15.78 10.59
N LEU A 246 -5.74 15.70 10.24
CA LEU A 246 -4.86 14.63 10.72
C LEU A 246 -4.70 14.67 12.24
N ALA A 247 -4.47 15.86 12.84
CA ALA A 247 -4.36 16.01 14.28
C ALA A 247 -5.66 15.60 15.00
N ALA A 248 -6.82 16.01 14.50
CA ALA A 248 -8.11 15.62 15.06
C ALA A 248 -8.30 14.09 15.00
N TYR A 249 -7.93 13.45 13.88
CA TYR A 249 -8.00 12.00 13.74
C TYR A 249 -7.05 11.26 14.70
N LEU A 250 -5.82 11.75 14.85
CA LEU A 250 -4.85 11.15 15.79
C LEU A 250 -5.29 11.31 17.24
N LEU A 251 -5.88 12.45 17.62
CA LEU A 251 -6.45 12.66 18.94
C LEU A 251 -7.62 11.69 19.21
N PHE A 252 -8.47 11.48 18.21
CA PHE A 252 -9.55 10.51 18.28
C PHE A 252 -9.00 9.09 18.52
N LEU A 253 -8.01 8.65 17.75
CA LEU A 253 -7.37 7.35 17.97
C LEU A 253 -6.70 7.25 19.35
N ALA A 254 -5.96 8.29 19.75
CA ALA A 254 -5.30 8.33 21.06
C ALA A 254 -6.29 8.20 22.22
N TYR A 255 -7.49 8.78 22.08
CA TYR A 255 -8.55 8.63 23.07
C TYR A 255 -9.01 7.17 23.22
N PHE A 256 -9.17 6.42 22.11
CA PHE A 256 -9.53 5.00 22.19
C PHE A 256 -8.40 4.17 22.78
N VAL A 257 -7.15 4.42 22.38
CA VAL A 257 -5.98 3.75 22.98
C VAL A 257 -5.93 4.02 24.49
N TYR A 258 -6.15 5.26 24.91
CA TYR A 258 -6.22 5.63 26.31
C TYR A 258 -7.32 4.83 27.05
N LEU A 259 -8.53 4.73 26.48
CA LEU A 259 -9.63 3.96 27.10
C LEU A 259 -9.27 2.48 27.25
N ILE A 260 -8.65 1.88 26.22
CA ILE A 260 -8.22 0.48 26.25
C ILE A 260 -7.16 0.28 27.34
N VAL A 261 -6.13 1.10 27.38
CA VAL A 261 -5.06 1.02 28.37
C VAL A 261 -5.64 1.22 29.79
N TRP A 262 -6.48 2.23 29.96
CA TRP A 262 -7.14 2.50 31.25
C TRP A 262 -8.00 1.32 31.71
N ALA A 263 -8.80 0.73 30.83
CA ALA A 263 -9.62 -0.43 31.14
C ALA A 263 -8.75 -1.64 31.53
N LEU A 264 -7.69 -1.91 30.78
CA LEU A 264 -6.74 -2.98 31.07
C LEU A 264 -6.04 -2.78 32.42
N CYS A 265 -5.55 -1.57 32.71
CA CYS A 265 -4.90 -1.28 34.00
C CYS A 265 -5.85 -1.43 35.19
N LYS A 266 -7.12 -1.02 35.03
CA LYS A 266 -8.08 -1.05 36.13
C LYS A 266 -8.68 -2.44 36.38
N ASN A 267 -8.88 -3.27 35.34
CA ASN A 267 -9.57 -4.55 35.42
C ASN A 267 -8.94 -5.61 34.49
N ALA A 268 -7.62 -5.74 34.49
CA ALA A 268 -6.90 -6.66 33.61
C ALA A 268 -7.44 -8.10 33.66
N LYS A 269 -7.73 -8.61 34.87
CA LYS A 269 -8.29 -9.96 35.06
C LYS A 269 -9.64 -10.16 34.39
N ARG A 270 -10.44 -9.10 34.23
CA ARG A 270 -11.78 -9.15 33.60
C ARG A 270 -11.68 -9.09 32.07
N TYR A 271 -10.73 -8.32 31.51
CA TYR A 271 -10.61 -8.07 30.08
C TYR A 271 -9.62 -9.00 29.38
N LEU A 272 -8.67 -9.61 30.10
CA LEU A 272 -7.73 -10.60 29.54
C LEU A 272 -8.24 -12.04 29.67
N THR A 273 -9.52 -12.26 29.86
CA THR A 273 -10.13 -13.60 29.78
C THR A 273 -10.35 -13.97 28.32
N VAL A 274 -10.35 -15.29 28.04
CA VAL A 274 -10.56 -15.85 26.68
C VAL A 274 -11.89 -15.42 26.05
N GLU A 275 -12.77 -14.79 26.81
CA GLU A 275 -14.10 -14.31 26.42
C GLU A 275 -14.11 -12.81 26.00
N ALA A 276 -12.98 -12.11 26.15
CA ALA A 276 -12.84 -10.69 25.80
C ALA A 276 -12.16 -10.53 24.40
#